data_6a02bd851d8713f921970f3e5322e8b7
#
_entry.id   6a02bd851d8713f921970f3e5322e8b7
#
_cell.length_a   1.000
_cell.length_b   1.000
_cell.length_c   1.000
_cell.angle_alpha   90.00
_cell.angle_beta   90.00
_cell.angle_gamma   90.00
#
_symmetry.space_group_name_H-M   'P 1'
#
loop_
_entity.id
_entity.type
_entity.pdbx_description
1 polymer ?
#
loop_
_entity_poly.entity_id
_entity_poly.type
_entity_poly.pdbx_seq_one_letter_code
_entity_poly.pdbx_strand_id
1 'polypeptide(L)'
;ADGGEASMCLNGIRCAAAYVWRNNFAPKKIIKFKTKNRIVVCEPYKNQVKATLQIPSIYIDTKLDKKIAKLTSDKFSLVDAGNMHLCIKSTSVKNKDLNSIYKNLEKLIKPLGFNLSIYKLSKKIADMRTYENGVGETFSCGSAALAVASLCIQDKFKTISPGGELNFIKKNNANIEMMGPTKYIYSGNINV
;
A
#
# COMPACT_ATOMS: atom_id res chain seq x y z
N ALA A 1 5.51 -13.64 8.22
CA ALA A 1 5.66 -15.07 8.47
C ALA A 1 6.74 -15.38 9.53
N ASP A 2 7.56 -14.38 9.86
CA ASP A 2 8.65 -14.47 10.86
C ASP A 2 8.23 -13.99 12.27
N GLY A 3 6.96 -13.55 12.45
CA GLY A 3 6.46 -12.99 13.70
C GLY A 3 6.94 -11.56 13.99
N GLY A 4 7.70 -10.95 13.09
CA GLY A 4 8.21 -9.60 13.26
C GLY A 4 7.13 -8.52 13.17
N GLU A 5 7.35 -7.40 13.85
CA GLU A 5 6.45 -6.23 13.79
C GLU A 5 6.54 -5.55 12.42
N ALA A 6 5.42 -5.44 11.72
CA ALA A 6 5.33 -4.70 10.46
C ALA A 6 5.43 -3.19 10.71
N SER A 7 6.28 -2.51 9.95
CA SER A 7 6.41 -1.04 10.02
C SER A 7 5.10 -0.34 9.68
N MET A 8 4.35 -0.87 8.70
CA MET A 8 3.05 -0.37 8.26
C MET A 8 2.21 -1.50 7.66
N CYS A 9 1.00 -1.69 8.17
CA CYS A 9 -0.01 -2.58 7.59
C CYS A 9 -1.36 -1.87 7.48
N LEU A 10 -1.61 -1.17 6.39
CA LEU A 10 -2.83 -0.36 6.22
C LEU A 10 -4.11 -1.20 6.12
N ASN A 11 -4.04 -2.42 5.60
CA ASN A 11 -5.17 -3.35 5.61
C ASN A 11 -5.51 -3.76 7.05
N GLY A 12 -4.51 -4.13 7.84
CA GLY A 12 -4.65 -4.48 9.25
C GLY A 12 -5.20 -3.32 10.10
N ILE A 13 -4.73 -2.10 9.89
CA ILE A 13 -5.22 -0.91 10.61
C ILE A 13 -6.71 -0.67 10.33
N ARG A 14 -7.18 -0.81 9.07
CA ARG A 14 -8.61 -0.68 8.77
C ARG A 14 -9.43 -1.80 9.45
N CYS A 15 -8.94 -3.03 9.43
CA CYS A 15 -9.58 -4.15 10.13
C CYS A 15 -9.61 -3.92 11.64
N ALA A 16 -8.53 -3.43 12.24
CA ALA A 16 -8.47 -3.10 13.66
C ALA A 16 -9.49 -2.01 14.03
N ALA A 17 -9.60 -0.95 13.24
CA ALA A 17 -10.59 0.09 13.46
C ALA A 17 -12.03 -0.46 13.43
N ALA A 18 -12.36 -1.25 12.40
CA ALA A 18 -13.66 -1.89 12.29
C ALA A 18 -13.95 -2.85 13.45
N TYR A 19 -12.95 -3.60 13.90
CA TYR A 19 -13.03 -4.51 15.04
C TYR A 19 -13.31 -3.78 16.35
N VAL A 20 -12.57 -2.70 16.64
CA VAL A 20 -12.76 -1.88 17.84
C VAL A 20 -14.16 -1.29 17.90
N TRP A 21 -14.67 -0.76 16.79
CA TRP A 21 -16.02 -0.18 16.73
C TRP A 21 -17.11 -1.25 16.83
N ARG A 22 -16.92 -2.40 16.20
CA ARG A 22 -17.88 -3.49 16.22
C ARG A 22 -18.05 -4.08 17.62
N ASN A 23 -16.97 -4.20 18.38
CA ASN A 23 -17.00 -4.78 19.73
C ASN A 23 -17.20 -3.71 20.83
N ASN A 24 -17.53 -2.47 20.45
CA ASN A 24 -17.77 -1.35 21.38
C ASN A 24 -16.58 -1.07 22.32
N PHE A 25 -15.33 -1.39 21.91
CA PHE A 25 -14.14 -1.06 22.70
C PHE A 25 -13.85 0.44 22.67
N ALA A 26 -14.37 1.16 21.68
CA ALA A 26 -14.43 2.61 21.63
C ALA A 26 -15.67 3.07 20.85
N PRO A 27 -16.14 4.33 21.09
CA PRO A 27 -17.22 4.91 20.29
C PRO A 27 -16.89 4.86 18.79
N LYS A 28 -17.92 4.68 17.94
CA LYS A 28 -17.77 4.70 16.48
C LYS A 28 -17.48 6.12 15.96
N LYS A 29 -16.32 6.64 16.35
CA LYS A 29 -15.79 7.96 16.02
C LYS A 29 -14.33 7.81 15.57
N ILE A 30 -13.59 8.91 15.61
CA ILE A 30 -12.17 8.93 15.28
C ILE A 30 -11.37 8.08 16.26
N ILE A 31 -10.50 7.21 15.74
CA ILE A 31 -9.52 6.42 16.48
C ILE A 31 -8.13 6.69 15.90
N LYS A 32 -7.13 6.77 16.78
CA LYS A 32 -5.72 6.90 16.41
C LYS A 32 -5.00 5.58 16.69
N PHE A 33 -4.35 5.03 15.67
CA PHE A 33 -3.48 3.86 15.80
C PHE A 33 -2.02 4.31 15.75
N LYS A 34 -1.25 3.95 16.76
CA LYS A 34 0.21 4.14 16.77
C LYS A 34 0.84 2.88 16.19
N THR A 35 1.55 3.02 15.09
CA THR A 35 2.45 2.00 14.54
C THR A 35 3.88 2.31 14.97
N LYS A 36 4.83 1.45 14.61
CA LYS A 36 6.25 1.65 14.93
C LYS A 36 6.74 3.07 14.56
N ASN A 37 6.36 3.57 13.39
CA ASN A 37 6.92 4.80 12.84
C ASN A 37 5.89 5.92 12.61
N ARG A 38 4.58 5.65 12.73
CA ARG A 38 3.53 6.61 12.33
C ARG A 38 2.30 6.52 13.20
N ILE A 39 1.54 7.61 13.23
CA ILE A 39 0.17 7.62 13.75
C ILE A 39 -0.77 7.64 12.56
N VAL A 40 -1.72 6.72 12.54
CA VAL A 40 -2.79 6.64 11.54
C VAL A 40 -4.11 6.98 12.20
N VAL A 41 -4.82 7.95 11.64
CA VAL A 41 -6.13 8.38 12.13
C VAL A 41 -7.20 7.67 11.30
N CYS A 42 -8.06 6.88 11.95
CA CYS A 42 -9.16 6.19 11.30
C CYS A 42 -10.51 6.76 11.75
N GLU A 43 -11.44 6.85 10.81
CA GLU A 43 -12.82 7.25 11.08
C GLU A 43 -13.79 6.43 10.22
N PRO A 44 -15.05 6.25 10.68
CA PRO A 44 -16.09 5.62 9.87
C PRO A 44 -16.40 6.49 8.65
N TYR A 45 -16.51 5.87 7.48
CA TYR A 45 -16.88 6.56 6.25
C TYR A 45 -17.86 5.70 5.44
N LYS A 46 -19.15 6.02 5.50
CA LYS A 46 -20.20 5.16 4.92
C LYS A 46 -20.04 3.71 5.45
N ASN A 47 -19.94 2.73 4.54
CA ASN A 47 -19.69 1.32 4.86
C ASN A 47 -18.20 0.94 4.78
N GLN A 48 -17.29 1.91 4.89
CA GLN A 48 -15.85 1.76 4.77
C GLN A 48 -15.13 2.36 5.99
N VAL A 49 -13.85 2.09 6.08
CA VAL A 49 -12.94 2.80 6.99
C VAL A 49 -12.15 3.80 6.18
N LYS A 50 -12.15 5.05 6.62
CA LYS A 50 -11.28 6.10 6.12
C LYS A 50 -10.06 6.21 7.03
N ALA A 51 -8.87 6.15 6.45
CA ALA A 51 -7.61 6.36 7.14
C ALA A 51 -6.94 7.62 6.60
N THR A 52 -6.57 8.54 7.49
CA THR A 52 -5.79 9.74 7.16
C THR A 52 -4.32 9.46 7.43
N LEU A 53 -3.50 9.72 6.43
CA LEU A 53 -2.09 9.36 6.33
C LEU A 53 -1.28 10.56 5.84
N GLN A 54 -0.01 10.62 6.19
CA GLN A 54 0.92 11.50 5.50
C GLN A 54 1.12 11.04 4.06
N ILE A 55 1.26 11.99 3.14
CA ILE A 55 1.62 11.69 1.75
C ILE A 55 3.00 11.01 1.75
N PRO A 56 3.16 9.87 1.07
CA PRO A 56 4.45 9.21 0.87
C PRO A 56 5.49 10.15 0.26
N SER A 57 6.72 9.99 0.67
CA SER A 57 7.85 10.73 0.11
C SER A 57 8.54 9.94 -1.02
N ILE A 58 9.08 10.66 -1.98
CA ILE A 58 10.00 10.06 -2.97
C ILE A 58 11.31 9.75 -2.25
N TYR A 59 11.74 8.51 -2.36
CA TYR A 59 13.07 8.10 -1.91
C TYR A 59 14.07 8.35 -3.04
N ILE A 60 15.12 9.07 -2.75
CA ILE A 60 16.13 9.46 -3.74
C ILE A 60 17.44 8.73 -3.45
N ASP A 61 17.83 7.85 -4.36
CA ASP A 61 19.14 7.20 -4.38
C ASP A 61 19.62 7.09 -5.82
N THR A 62 20.45 8.03 -6.23
CA THR A 62 20.94 8.12 -7.62
C THR A 62 21.78 6.92 -8.05
N LYS A 63 22.42 6.20 -7.11
CA LYS A 63 23.20 4.98 -7.43
C LYS A 63 22.26 3.82 -7.67
N LEU A 64 21.23 3.67 -6.82
CA LEU A 64 20.20 2.64 -6.97
C LEU A 64 19.38 2.88 -8.24
N ASP A 65 18.97 4.13 -8.49
CA ASP A 65 18.21 4.52 -9.70
C ASP A 65 18.95 4.13 -10.98
N LYS A 66 20.26 4.44 -11.06
CA LYS A 66 21.09 4.05 -12.21
C LYS A 66 21.19 2.53 -12.39
N LYS A 67 21.23 1.76 -11.30
CA LYS A 67 21.27 0.29 -11.36
C LYS A 67 19.95 -0.28 -11.82
N ILE A 68 18.82 0.22 -11.27
CA ILE A 68 17.47 -0.21 -11.67
C ILE A 68 17.21 0.14 -13.15
N ALA A 69 17.57 1.33 -13.60
CA ALA A 69 17.40 1.78 -14.99
C ALA A 69 18.13 0.90 -16.02
N LYS A 70 19.16 0.16 -15.62
CA LYS A 70 19.82 -0.83 -16.48
C LYS A 70 19.03 -2.13 -16.63
N LEU A 71 18.11 -2.40 -15.72
CA LEU A 71 17.34 -3.66 -15.65
C LEU A 71 15.88 -3.51 -16.10
N THR A 72 15.39 -2.28 -16.25
CA THR A 72 14.06 -1.99 -16.77
C THR A 72 14.06 -0.76 -17.65
N SER A 73 13.35 -0.82 -18.79
CA SER A 73 13.10 0.34 -19.66
C SER A 73 11.84 1.11 -19.25
N ASP A 74 11.02 0.55 -18.35
CA ASP A 74 9.81 1.19 -17.86
C ASP A 74 10.16 2.32 -16.87
N LYS A 75 9.36 3.39 -16.84
CA LYS A 75 9.50 4.47 -15.85
C LYS A 75 9.20 3.93 -14.46
N PHE A 76 10.01 4.30 -13.48
CA PHE A 76 9.82 3.88 -12.10
C PHE A 76 9.98 5.03 -11.11
N SER A 77 9.57 4.80 -9.88
CA SER A 77 9.78 5.68 -8.73
C SER A 77 10.03 4.85 -7.49
N LEU A 78 10.94 5.30 -6.64
CA LEU A 78 11.16 4.76 -5.30
C LEU A 78 10.36 5.60 -4.30
N VAL A 79 9.54 4.97 -3.47
CA VAL A 79 8.58 5.66 -2.60
C VAL A 79 8.64 5.07 -1.19
N ASP A 80 8.74 5.94 -0.18
CA ASP A 80 8.53 5.58 1.22
C ASP A 80 7.07 5.88 1.63
N ALA A 81 6.26 4.85 1.73
CA ALA A 81 4.88 4.89 2.22
C ALA A 81 4.76 4.35 3.66
N GLY A 82 5.87 4.34 4.43
CA GLY A 82 6.00 3.64 5.71
C GLY A 82 6.59 2.25 5.57
N ASN A 83 6.50 1.69 4.38
CA ASN A 83 7.31 0.63 3.81
C ASN A 83 7.91 1.15 2.51
N MET A 84 9.04 0.62 2.10
CA MET A 84 9.70 1.00 0.85
C MET A 84 9.03 0.32 -0.35
N HIS A 85 8.80 1.08 -1.41
CA HIS A 85 8.17 0.61 -2.64
C HIS A 85 8.93 1.04 -3.89
N LEU A 86 9.25 0.09 -4.76
CA LEU A 86 9.61 0.33 -6.15
C LEU A 86 8.33 0.26 -6.99
N CYS A 87 7.90 1.39 -7.54
CA CYS A 87 6.68 1.51 -8.33
C CYS A 87 7.05 1.66 -9.82
N ILE A 88 6.79 0.64 -10.62
CA ILE A 88 7.08 0.62 -12.07
C ILE A 88 5.80 0.93 -12.84
N LYS A 89 5.81 2.00 -13.65
CA LYS A 89 4.71 2.37 -14.54
C LYS A 89 4.76 1.53 -15.81
N SER A 90 3.71 0.77 -16.08
CA SER A 90 3.65 -0.14 -17.22
C SER A 90 2.45 0.16 -18.12
N THR A 91 2.53 -0.27 -19.36
CA THR A 91 1.42 -0.21 -20.33
C THR A 91 0.40 -1.34 -20.12
N SER A 92 0.83 -2.44 -19.49
CA SER A 92 -0.02 -3.58 -19.13
C SER A 92 0.36 -4.09 -17.75
N VAL A 93 -0.63 -4.51 -16.96
CA VAL A 93 -0.43 -5.12 -15.64
C VAL A 93 -0.73 -6.61 -15.65
N LYS A 94 -1.77 -7.02 -16.38
CA LYS A 94 -2.30 -8.40 -16.36
C LYS A 94 -1.30 -9.43 -16.89
N ASN A 95 -0.62 -9.13 -17.98
CA ASN A 95 0.22 -10.08 -18.73
C ASN A 95 1.70 -10.03 -18.34
N LYS A 96 2.08 -9.25 -17.31
CA LYS A 96 3.46 -9.19 -16.83
C LYS A 96 3.71 -10.30 -15.81
N ASP A 97 4.82 -11.01 -15.98
CA ASP A 97 5.33 -11.95 -14.97
C ASP A 97 6.05 -11.15 -13.87
N LEU A 98 5.28 -10.82 -12.81
CA LEU A 98 5.78 -10.01 -11.71
C LEU A 98 6.89 -10.71 -10.93
N ASN A 99 6.85 -12.03 -10.83
CA ASN A 99 7.87 -12.82 -10.17
C ASN A 99 9.22 -12.72 -10.91
N SER A 100 9.21 -12.86 -12.24
CA SER A 100 10.42 -12.70 -13.07
C SER A 100 10.97 -11.28 -12.99
N ILE A 101 10.10 -10.26 -12.99
CA ILE A 101 10.53 -8.85 -12.81
C ILE A 101 11.20 -8.67 -11.43
N TYR A 102 10.60 -9.24 -10.37
CA TYR A 102 11.18 -9.17 -9.03
C TYR A 102 12.53 -9.86 -8.96
N LYS A 103 12.66 -11.09 -9.49
CA LYS A 103 13.92 -11.86 -9.50
C LYS A 103 15.06 -11.09 -10.17
N ASN A 104 14.80 -10.41 -11.27
CA ASN A 104 15.79 -9.57 -11.94
C ASN A 104 16.29 -8.41 -11.10
N LEU A 105 15.45 -7.87 -10.22
CA LEU A 105 15.73 -6.73 -9.36
C LEU A 105 16.11 -7.13 -7.94
N GLU A 106 15.89 -8.39 -7.55
CA GLU A 106 15.96 -8.90 -6.18
C GLU A 106 17.24 -8.49 -5.44
N LYS A 107 18.39 -8.68 -6.08
CA LYS A 107 19.70 -8.34 -5.49
C LYS A 107 19.85 -6.87 -5.13
N LEU A 108 19.11 -5.98 -5.80
CA LEU A 108 19.14 -4.54 -5.57
C LEU A 108 18.11 -4.10 -4.51
N ILE A 109 16.90 -4.64 -4.56
CA ILE A 109 15.77 -4.11 -3.81
C ILE A 109 15.48 -4.89 -2.51
N LYS A 110 15.71 -6.21 -2.49
CA LYS A 110 15.42 -7.06 -1.33
C LYS A 110 16.20 -6.68 -0.06
N PRO A 111 17.54 -6.43 -0.13
CA PRO A 111 18.31 -6.04 1.05
C PRO A 111 17.86 -4.70 1.65
N LEU A 112 17.22 -3.84 0.85
CA LEU A 112 16.70 -2.55 1.26
C LEU A 112 15.21 -2.60 1.68
N GLY A 113 14.63 -3.79 1.70
CA GLY A 113 13.23 -3.99 2.12
C GLY A 113 12.17 -3.49 1.15
N PHE A 114 12.50 -3.27 -0.14
CA PHE A 114 11.53 -2.78 -1.10
C PHE A 114 10.53 -3.86 -1.52
N ASN A 115 9.26 -3.48 -1.51
CA ASN A 115 8.19 -4.15 -2.24
C ASN A 115 8.19 -3.65 -3.69
N LEU A 116 7.86 -4.52 -4.64
CA LEU A 116 7.76 -4.18 -6.06
C LEU A 116 6.29 -4.05 -6.46
N SER A 117 5.92 -2.94 -7.08
CA SER A 117 4.59 -2.76 -7.67
C SER A 117 4.72 -2.41 -9.14
N ILE A 118 3.91 -3.06 -9.98
CA ILE A 118 3.66 -2.61 -11.35
C ILE A 118 2.28 -1.98 -11.40
N TYR A 119 2.14 -0.86 -12.13
CA TYR A 119 0.85 -0.20 -12.27
C TYR A 119 0.65 0.41 -13.65
N LYS A 120 -0.60 0.42 -14.11
CA LYS A 120 -1.06 1.12 -15.32
C LYS A 120 -2.01 2.23 -14.90
N LEU A 121 -1.64 3.45 -15.26
CA LEU A 121 -2.45 4.63 -14.97
C LEU A 121 -3.41 4.91 -16.13
N SER A 122 -4.70 5.03 -15.84
CA SER A 122 -5.74 5.45 -16.77
C SER A 122 -6.61 6.51 -16.10
N LYS A 123 -6.47 7.77 -16.52
CA LYS A 123 -7.15 8.93 -15.91
C LYS A 123 -6.93 8.98 -14.38
N LYS A 124 -7.97 8.64 -13.61
CA LYS A 124 -7.99 8.67 -12.13
C LYS A 124 -7.94 7.28 -11.50
N ILE A 125 -7.55 6.26 -12.27
CA ILE A 125 -7.51 4.87 -11.84
C ILE A 125 -6.14 4.30 -12.15
N ALA A 126 -5.56 3.55 -11.21
CA ALA A 126 -4.43 2.67 -11.47
C ALA A 126 -4.83 1.21 -11.24
N ASP A 127 -4.75 0.41 -12.29
CA ASP A 127 -4.66 -1.05 -12.15
C ASP A 127 -3.26 -1.37 -11.64
N MET A 128 -3.14 -2.24 -10.63
CA MET A 128 -1.84 -2.57 -10.04
C MET A 128 -1.75 -4.01 -9.55
N ARG A 129 -0.52 -4.52 -9.48
CA ARG A 129 -0.14 -5.77 -8.80
C ARG A 129 1.11 -5.51 -7.98
N THR A 130 1.26 -6.23 -6.87
CA THR A 130 2.37 -6.03 -5.94
C THR A 130 3.01 -7.36 -5.56
N TYR A 131 4.33 -7.39 -5.59
CA TYR A 131 5.17 -8.41 -5.00
C TYR A 131 5.75 -7.87 -3.69
N GLU A 132 5.35 -8.46 -2.57
CA GLU A 132 5.80 -8.04 -1.24
C GLU A 132 7.10 -8.78 -0.87
N ASN A 133 8.05 -8.04 -0.34
CA ASN A 133 9.35 -8.57 0.08
C ASN A 133 9.17 -9.64 1.16
N GLY A 134 9.74 -10.81 0.95
CA GLY A 134 9.62 -11.96 1.87
C GLY A 134 8.30 -12.73 1.81
N VAL A 135 7.32 -12.28 1.00
CA VAL A 135 5.99 -12.91 0.90
C VAL A 135 5.72 -13.43 -0.53
N GLY A 136 6.03 -12.64 -1.54
CA GLY A 136 5.67 -12.93 -2.92
C GLY A 136 4.56 -12.02 -3.44
N GLU A 137 3.95 -12.42 -4.58
CA GLU A 137 2.83 -11.67 -5.13
C GLU A 137 1.58 -11.82 -4.25
N THR A 138 0.99 -10.70 -3.82
CA THR A 138 -0.19 -10.66 -2.97
C THR A 138 -1.38 -10.03 -3.68
N PHE A 139 -2.59 -10.39 -3.26
CA PHE A 139 -3.81 -9.85 -3.84
C PHE A 139 -4.00 -8.36 -3.55
N SER A 140 -3.48 -7.85 -2.41
CA SER A 140 -3.68 -6.45 -2.04
C SER A 140 -2.65 -6.01 -0.99
N CYS A 141 -1.91 -4.96 -1.31
CA CYS A 141 -1.00 -4.27 -0.39
C CYS A 141 -1.43 -2.81 -0.23
N GLY A 142 -1.87 -2.44 0.97
CA GLY A 142 -2.40 -1.09 1.23
C GLY A 142 -1.33 0.01 1.13
N SER A 143 -0.09 -0.26 1.58
CA SER A 143 1.02 0.70 1.47
C SER A 143 1.50 0.84 0.02
N ALA A 144 1.46 -0.23 -0.78
CA ALA A 144 1.74 -0.17 -2.22
C ALA A 144 0.70 0.69 -2.95
N ALA A 145 -0.58 0.50 -2.65
CA ALA A 145 -1.65 1.31 -3.21
C ALA A 145 -1.50 2.80 -2.84
N LEU A 146 -1.12 3.10 -1.59
CA LEU A 146 -0.81 4.45 -1.12
C LEU A 146 0.39 5.04 -1.86
N ALA A 147 1.47 4.26 -2.06
CA ALA A 147 2.65 4.68 -2.80
C ALA A 147 2.29 5.05 -4.26
N VAL A 148 1.53 4.18 -4.95
CA VAL A 148 1.06 4.47 -6.33
C VAL A 148 0.15 5.69 -6.37
N ALA A 149 -0.78 5.84 -5.41
CA ALA A 149 -1.67 6.99 -5.33
C ALA A 149 -0.93 8.32 -5.12
N SER A 150 0.18 8.32 -4.35
CA SER A 150 0.99 9.51 -4.13
C SER A 150 1.67 10.03 -5.41
N LEU A 151 1.98 9.14 -6.36
CA LEU A 151 2.57 9.47 -7.66
C LEU A 151 1.58 10.08 -8.65
N CYS A 152 0.29 10.08 -8.34
CA CYS A 152 -0.73 10.61 -9.22
C CYS A 152 -0.98 12.10 -8.96
N ILE A 153 -1.20 12.84 -10.03
CA ILE A 153 -1.39 14.31 -9.99
C ILE A 153 -2.79 14.67 -9.45
N GLN A 154 -3.77 13.80 -9.69
CA GLN A 154 -5.18 14.08 -9.36
C GLN A 154 -5.46 14.01 -7.86
N ASP A 155 -6.30 14.91 -7.35
CA ASP A 155 -6.70 14.94 -5.94
C ASP A 155 -7.55 13.73 -5.53
N LYS A 156 -8.39 13.22 -6.45
CA LYS A 156 -9.21 12.02 -6.25
C LYS A 156 -8.71 10.91 -7.15
N PHE A 157 -8.41 9.78 -6.57
CA PHE A 157 -7.76 8.68 -7.24
C PHE A 157 -8.24 7.32 -6.73
N LYS A 158 -8.22 6.30 -7.59
CA LYS A 158 -8.56 4.91 -7.24
C LYS A 158 -7.43 3.98 -7.64
N THR A 159 -7.11 3.01 -6.79
CA THR A 159 -6.30 1.85 -7.18
C THR A 159 -7.16 0.61 -7.22
N ILE A 160 -6.90 -0.26 -8.20
CA ILE A 160 -7.54 -1.56 -8.38
C ILE A 160 -6.44 -2.61 -8.35
N SER A 161 -6.55 -3.54 -7.44
CA SER A 161 -5.69 -4.72 -7.31
C SER A 161 -6.54 -5.99 -7.37
N PRO A 162 -5.95 -7.20 -7.52
CA PRO A 162 -6.72 -8.45 -7.50
C PRO A 162 -7.59 -8.64 -6.25
N GLY A 163 -7.16 -8.08 -5.11
CA GLY A 163 -7.89 -8.14 -3.84
C GLY A 163 -8.95 -7.06 -3.63
N GLY A 164 -9.13 -6.13 -4.58
CA GLY A 164 -10.16 -5.10 -4.51
C GLY A 164 -9.68 -3.67 -4.77
N GLU A 165 -10.52 -2.71 -4.40
CA GLU A 165 -10.35 -1.30 -4.70
C GLU A 165 -10.08 -0.48 -3.44
N LEU A 166 -9.21 0.54 -3.58
CA LEU A 166 -9.02 1.58 -2.59
C LEU A 166 -9.20 2.95 -3.24
N ASN A 167 -9.89 3.85 -2.56
CA ASN A 167 -10.09 5.23 -3.00
C ASN A 167 -9.19 6.16 -2.20
N PHE A 168 -8.65 7.17 -2.86
CA PHE A 168 -7.75 8.16 -2.26
C PHE A 168 -8.23 9.57 -2.55
N ILE A 169 -8.05 10.46 -1.57
CA ILE A 169 -8.27 11.91 -1.70
C ILE A 169 -7.07 12.62 -1.09
N LYS A 170 -6.34 13.38 -1.90
CA LYS A 170 -5.32 14.30 -1.40
C LYS A 170 -6.02 15.50 -0.76
N LYS A 171 -5.75 15.79 0.49
CA LYS A 171 -6.38 16.89 1.23
C LYS A 171 -5.60 18.18 1.14
N ASN A 172 -4.30 18.07 1.13
CA ASN A 172 -3.33 19.15 1.03
C ASN A 172 -1.97 18.54 0.65
N ASN A 173 -0.92 19.33 0.65
CA ASN A 173 0.42 18.85 0.32
C ASN A 173 1.04 17.90 1.36
N ALA A 174 0.38 17.67 2.51
CA ALA A 174 0.90 16.84 3.59
C ALA A 174 0.09 15.55 3.82
N ASN A 175 -1.21 15.56 3.52
CA ASN A 175 -2.12 14.47 3.91
C ASN A 175 -2.90 13.88 2.74
N ILE A 176 -3.10 12.57 2.81
CA ILE A 176 -3.92 11.78 1.91
C ILE A 176 -4.90 10.92 2.72
N GLU A 177 -6.14 10.91 2.33
CA GLU A 177 -7.16 10.02 2.87
C GLU A 177 -7.25 8.77 2.00
N MET A 178 -7.27 7.61 2.63
CA MET A 178 -7.49 6.31 2.00
C MET A 178 -8.80 5.72 2.52
N MET A 179 -9.72 5.38 1.62
CA MET A 179 -10.96 4.69 1.94
C MET A 179 -10.95 3.29 1.35
N GLY A 180 -11.32 2.32 2.17
CA GLY A 180 -11.44 0.93 1.75
C GLY A 180 -12.41 0.12 2.61
N PRO A 181 -13.02 -0.93 2.05
CA PRO A 181 -13.94 -1.79 2.77
C PRO A 181 -13.21 -2.63 3.82
N THR A 182 -13.96 -3.05 4.82
CA THR A 182 -13.63 -4.13 5.73
C THR A 182 -14.83 -5.06 5.81
N LYS A 183 -14.59 -6.36 5.86
CA LYS A 183 -15.64 -7.35 5.97
C LYS A 183 -15.33 -8.29 7.13
N TYR A 184 -16.28 -8.42 8.06
CA TYR A 184 -16.23 -9.49 9.05
C TYR A 184 -16.54 -10.80 8.36
N ILE A 185 -15.74 -11.85 8.62
CA ILE A 185 -15.90 -13.15 8.00
C ILE A 185 -16.48 -14.13 9.02
N TYR A 186 -15.76 -14.37 10.13
CA TYR A 186 -16.19 -15.27 11.20
C TYR A 186 -15.44 -14.96 12.51
N SER A 187 -15.90 -15.54 13.61
CA SER A 187 -15.16 -15.66 14.86
C SER A 187 -15.08 -17.14 15.28
N GLY A 188 -14.07 -17.48 16.05
CA GLY A 188 -13.87 -18.81 16.57
C GLY A 188 -12.92 -18.78 17.78
N ASN A 189 -12.84 -19.90 18.50
CA ASN A 189 -11.93 -20.09 19.60
C ASN A 189 -10.80 -21.03 19.18
N ILE A 190 -9.60 -20.77 19.64
CA ILE A 190 -8.43 -21.62 19.44
C ILE A 190 -7.95 -22.05 20.84
N ASN A 191 -7.82 -23.36 21.06
CA ASN A 191 -7.11 -23.87 22.22
C ASN A 191 -5.63 -23.80 21.95
N VAL A 192 -4.87 -23.09 22.77
CA VAL A 192 -3.41 -22.95 22.75
C VAL A 192 -2.81 -23.66 23.92
#